data_f831e9608e4da4e06b53c86a19687400
#
_entry.id   f831e9608e4da4e06b53c86a19687400
#
_cell.length_a   1.000
_cell.length_b   1.000
_cell.length_c   1.000
_cell.angle_alpha   90.00
_cell.angle_beta   90.00
_cell.angle_gamma   90.00
#
_symmetry.space_group_name_H-M   'P 1'
#
loop_
_entity.id
_entity.type
_entity.pdbx_description
1 polymer ?
#
loop_
_entity_poly.entity_id
_entity_poly.type
_entity_poly.pdbx_seq_one_letter_code
_entity_poly.pdbx_strand_id
1 'polypeptide(L)'
;MCTETHHAGRPRPGQRRTRAVLLALALSAGTAMPALGQSTATDSNPPPAGAGQGQGFHSPQSAFPPLQDLPGVVPWRLLGTVTMKQEGRRTVAVFPPPVASLSGTRVKVQGFMMPLQPGERQTHFLLSAVPTTCGFCLPAGPEGIIEIRTRPPGVKVGFDALVLEGTLSVLPTDPMGLLYRLTDAQAAR
;
A
#
# COMPACT_ATOMS: atom_id res chain seq x y z
N MET A 1 -19.81 -32.09 45.10
CA MET A 1 -19.38 -31.91 46.50
C MET A 1 -18.33 -30.81 46.53
N CYS A 2 -18.59 -29.82 47.43
CA CYS A 2 -17.80 -28.63 47.78
C CYS A 2 -17.92 -27.48 46.76
N THR A 3 -18.84 -26.55 46.91
CA THR A 3 -19.09 -25.39 47.81
C THR A 3 -17.99 -24.35 47.72
N GLU A 4 -18.37 -23.18 47.10
CA GLU A 4 -18.62 -21.86 47.71
C GLU A 4 -17.37 -21.15 48.23
N THR A 5 -17.16 -19.90 47.80
CA THR A 5 -17.59 -18.74 48.58
C THR A 5 -17.38 -17.43 47.82
N HIS A 6 -18.41 -16.58 47.88
CA HIS A 6 -18.46 -15.15 47.62
C HIS A 6 -17.45 -14.31 48.41
N HIS A 7 -16.96 -13.20 47.78
CA HIS A 7 -16.72 -11.98 48.54
C HIS A 7 -17.06 -10.74 47.71
N ALA A 8 -18.18 -10.16 48.08
CA ALA A 8 -18.59 -8.83 47.72
C ALA A 8 -17.92 -7.81 48.65
N GLY A 9 -17.30 -6.78 48.06
CA GLY A 9 -16.71 -5.62 48.79
C GLY A 9 -17.40 -4.34 48.35
N ARG A 10 -18.17 -3.76 49.27
CA ARG A 10 -18.97 -2.54 49.17
C ARG A 10 -18.12 -1.26 49.06
N PRO A 11 -18.70 -0.18 48.52
CA PRO A 11 -18.07 1.12 48.38
C PRO A 11 -18.14 1.94 49.67
N ARG A 12 -17.16 2.81 49.88
CA ARG A 12 -17.16 3.83 50.97
C ARG A 12 -17.45 5.20 50.37
N PRO A 13 -18.35 5.98 51.00
CA PRO A 13 -18.65 7.34 50.61
C PRO A 13 -17.86 8.37 51.47
N GLY A 14 -17.63 9.54 50.87
CA GLY A 14 -17.59 10.78 51.58
C GLY A 14 -16.22 11.35 51.89
N GLN A 15 -15.94 12.46 51.21
CA GLN A 15 -15.57 13.68 51.97
C GLN A 15 -15.68 14.92 51.07
N ARG A 16 -16.76 15.64 51.30
CA ARG A 16 -16.87 17.06 50.91
C ARG A 16 -15.91 17.88 51.79
N ARG A 17 -15.11 18.75 51.17
CA ARG A 17 -14.53 19.92 51.83
C ARG A 17 -14.67 21.14 50.93
N THR A 18 -15.66 21.91 51.24
CA THR A 18 -15.86 23.33 50.92
C THR A 18 -14.81 24.18 51.63
N ARG A 19 -14.19 25.13 50.95
CA ARG A 19 -13.63 26.39 51.39
C ARG A 19 -13.50 27.25 50.15
N ALA A 20 -14.38 28.21 49.92
CA ALA A 20 -14.49 29.57 50.39
C ALA A 20 -13.33 30.45 49.90
N VAL A 21 -13.66 31.26 48.90
CA VAL A 21 -13.52 32.71 48.72
C VAL A 21 -12.16 33.35 49.07
N LEU A 22 -11.57 33.95 48.05
CA LEU A 22 -11.06 35.35 48.18
C LEU A 22 -10.96 35.98 46.78
N LEU A 23 -11.71 37.06 46.66
CA LEU A 23 -11.72 38.03 45.57
C LEU A 23 -10.41 38.84 45.65
N ALA A 24 -9.67 38.92 44.57
CA ALA A 24 -8.65 39.96 44.39
C ALA A 24 -8.81 40.52 42.97
N LEU A 25 -9.40 41.71 42.89
CA LEU A 25 -9.31 42.59 41.73
C LEU A 25 -7.85 43.10 41.61
N ALA A 26 -7.24 42.82 40.50
CA ALA A 26 -6.07 43.53 40.01
C ALA A 26 -6.33 44.02 38.59
N LEU A 27 -6.57 45.33 38.47
CA LEU A 27 -6.44 46.07 37.22
C LEU A 27 -4.98 45.99 36.77
N SER A 28 -4.74 45.48 35.61
CA SER A 28 -3.47 45.67 34.90
C SER A 28 -3.73 45.96 33.42
N ALA A 29 -3.14 47.08 33.05
CA ALA A 29 -3.22 47.78 31.78
C ALA A 29 -2.92 46.90 30.58
N GLY A 30 -3.70 47.12 29.52
CA GLY A 30 -3.50 46.49 28.22
C GLY A 30 -2.20 46.92 27.55
N THR A 31 -1.40 45.95 27.18
CA THR A 31 -0.40 46.09 26.14
C THR A 31 -0.89 45.20 24.96
N ALA A 32 -1.36 45.87 23.91
CA ALA A 32 -1.66 45.23 22.64
C ALA A 32 -0.35 44.69 22.04
N MET A 33 -0.17 43.39 22.08
CA MET A 33 0.85 42.72 21.28
C MET A 33 0.31 42.53 19.86
N PRO A 34 1.09 42.86 18.80
CA PRO A 34 0.71 42.54 17.46
C PRO A 34 0.66 41.02 17.31
N ALA A 35 -0.45 40.49 16.79
CA ALA A 35 -0.61 39.12 16.38
C ALA A 35 0.40 38.83 15.27
N LEU A 36 1.52 38.21 15.63
CA LEU A 36 2.38 37.54 14.67
C LEU A 36 1.55 36.41 14.07
N GLY A 37 1.25 36.56 12.78
CA GLY A 37 0.55 35.56 11.99
C GLY A 37 1.24 34.22 12.18
N GLN A 38 0.55 33.28 12.80
CA GLN A 38 0.91 31.88 12.73
C GLN A 38 0.69 31.46 11.28
N SER A 39 1.80 31.43 10.54
CA SER A 39 1.84 30.66 9.31
C SER A 39 1.43 29.23 9.69
N THR A 40 0.25 28.83 9.24
CA THR A 40 -0.10 27.42 9.22
C THR A 40 0.93 26.75 8.32
N ALA A 41 1.99 26.24 8.93
CA ALA A 41 2.85 25.28 8.26
C ALA A 41 1.91 24.15 7.86
N THR A 42 1.58 24.10 6.56
CA THR A 42 1.02 22.93 5.95
C THR A 42 2.01 21.82 6.30
N ASP A 43 1.57 20.89 7.11
CA ASP A 43 2.34 19.70 7.49
C ASP A 43 2.58 18.90 6.22
N SER A 44 3.60 19.35 5.47
CA SER A 44 4.15 18.61 4.33
C SER A 44 5.07 17.54 4.91
N ASN A 45 4.50 16.67 5.76
CA ASN A 45 5.17 15.44 6.07
C ASN A 45 5.09 14.58 4.79
N PRO A 46 6.20 14.35 4.07
CA PRO A 46 6.15 13.50 2.90
C PRO A 46 5.62 12.14 3.37
N PRO A 47 4.70 11.53 2.60
CA PRO A 47 4.22 10.19 2.93
C PRO A 47 5.43 9.25 3.08
N PRO A 48 5.36 8.26 3.98
CA PRO A 48 6.47 7.35 4.21
C PRO A 48 6.93 6.78 2.88
N ALA A 49 8.24 6.88 2.63
CA ALA A 49 8.86 6.33 1.44
C ALA A 49 8.53 4.83 1.37
N GLY A 50 7.76 4.42 0.35
CA GLY A 50 7.31 3.03 0.17
C GLY A 50 5.82 2.85 -0.06
N ALA A 51 4.96 3.83 0.25
CA ALA A 51 3.60 3.81 -0.22
C ALA A 51 3.58 4.40 -1.64
N GLY A 52 3.28 3.59 -2.64
CA GLY A 52 3.04 4.04 -4.00
C GLY A 52 1.97 5.13 -3.98
N GLN A 53 2.38 6.38 -4.10
CA GLN A 53 1.49 7.53 -4.12
C GLN A 53 1.39 8.00 -5.57
N GLY A 54 0.20 8.12 -6.05
CA GLY A 54 -0.06 8.63 -7.38
C GLY A 54 -0.57 7.55 -8.33
N GLN A 55 -0.48 7.77 -9.61
CA GLN A 55 -0.93 6.87 -10.69
C GLN A 55 -0.30 5.47 -10.58
N GLY A 56 -0.51 4.87 -9.47
CA GLY A 56 -0.49 3.52 -9.02
C GLY A 56 0.78 2.73 -9.11
N PHE A 57 1.68 3.05 -9.94
CA PHE A 57 2.79 2.16 -10.27
C PHE A 57 4.17 2.76 -9.99
N HIS A 58 4.24 4.06 -9.73
CA HIS A 58 5.51 4.75 -9.54
C HIS A 58 5.31 5.97 -8.63
N SER A 59 6.02 5.99 -7.52
CA SER A 59 5.99 7.15 -6.61
C SER A 59 6.76 8.34 -7.22
N PRO A 60 6.23 9.57 -7.14
CA PRO A 60 6.97 10.77 -7.51
C PRO A 60 8.28 10.95 -6.73
N GLN A 61 8.39 10.34 -5.54
CA GLN A 61 9.58 10.35 -4.69
C GLN A 61 10.53 9.19 -4.97
N SER A 62 10.22 8.31 -5.95
CA SER A 62 11.11 7.21 -6.30
C SER A 62 12.43 7.73 -6.85
N ALA A 63 13.55 7.18 -6.36
CA ALA A 63 14.87 7.43 -6.90
C ALA A 63 15.10 6.81 -8.29
N PHE A 64 14.17 5.97 -8.75
CA PHE A 64 14.27 5.28 -10.03
C PHE A 64 13.30 5.88 -11.03
N PRO A 65 13.73 6.07 -12.31
CA PRO A 65 12.80 6.47 -13.35
C PRO A 65 11.78 5.37 -13.63
N PRO A 66 10.58 5.72 -14.10
CA PRO A 66 9.60 4.74 -14.56
C PRO A 66 10.20 3.88 -15.68
N LEU A 67 9.78 2.60 -15.74
CA LEU A 67 10.06 1.76 -16.91
C LEU A 67 9.49 2.40 -18.16
N GLN A 68 10.29 2.43 -19.22
CA GLN A 68 9.85 2.92 -20.52
C GLN A 68 8.82 1.95 -21.11
N ASP A 69 7.78 2.49 -21.73
CA ASP A 69 6.79 1.69 -22.42
C ASP A 69 7.42 1.01 -23.64
N LEU A 70 7.23 -0.28 -23.75
CA LEU A 70 7.67 -1.08 -24.89
C LEU A 70 6.48 -1.41 -25.81
N PRO A 71 6.66 -1.41 -27.14
CA PRO A 71 5.62 -1.82 -28.06
C PRO A 71 5.10 -3.24 -27.77
N GLY A 72 3.78 -3.40 -27.71
CA GLY A 72 3.14 -4.69 -27.45
C GLY A 72 3.23 -5.20 -26.01
N VAL A 73 3.76 -4.40 -25.09
CA VAL A 73 3.81 -4.66 -23.65
C VAL A 73 2.75 -3.82 -22.95
N VAL A 74 1.99 -4.42 -22.03
CA VAL A 74 1.00 -3.70 -21.23
C VAL A 74 1.72 -2.68 -20.34
N PRO A 75 1.44 -1.38 -20.50
CA PRO A 75 2.13 -0.35 -19.74
C PRO A 75 1.59 -0.27 -18.31
N TRP A 76 2.46 -0.06 -17.35
CA TRP A 76 2.10 0.07 -15.95
C TRP A 76 1.11 1.22 -15.68
N ARG A 77 1.20 2.33 -16.45
CA ARG A 77 0.23 3.43 -16.34
C ARG A 77 -1.21 2.98 -16.64
N LEU A 78 -1.41 1.94 -17.46
CA LEU A 78 -2.73 1.37 -17.70
C LEU A 78 -3.19 0.53 -16.50
N LEU A 79 -2.33 -0.34 -15.98
CA LEU A 79 -2.63 -1.15 -14.79
C LEU A 79 -2.90 -0.27 -13.57
N GLY A 80 -2.19 0.84 -13.43
CA GLY A 80 -2.38 1.81 -12.35
C GLY A 80 -3.68 2.62 -12.38
N THR A 81 -4.53 2.46 -13.41
CA THR A 81 -5.83 3.14 -13.46
C THR A 81 -6.92 2.47 -12.63
N VAL A 82 -6.61 1.34 -11.98
CA VAL A 82 -7.50 0.68 -11.03
C VAL A 82 -7.85 1.61 -9.87
N THR A 83 -9.08 1.54 -9.38
CA THR A 83 -9.53 2.31 -8.22
C THR A 83 -10.02 1.36 -7.13
N MET A 84 -9.85 1.77 -5.87
CA MET A 84 -10.33 0.99 -4.74
C MET A 84 -11.66 1.59 -4.25
N LYS A 85 -12.68 0.75 -4.12
CA LYS A 85 -14.00 1.13 -3.63
C LYS A 85 -14.32 0.39 -2.34
N GLN A 86 -14.87 1.12 -1.37
CA GLN A 86 -15.37 0.51 -0.15
C GLN A 86 -16.78 -0.04 -0.37
N GLU A 87 -16.94 -1.34 -0.18
CA GLU A 87 -18.24 -2.04 -0.21
C GLU A 87 -18.51 -2.67 1.16
N GLY A 88 -19.26 -1.93 1.98
CA GLY A 88 -19.49 -2.30 3.36
C GLY A 88 -18.17 -2.35 4.15
N ARG A 89 -17.78 -3.54 4.62
CA ARG A 89 -16.53 -3.76 5.37
C ARG A 89 -15.37 -4.25 4.52
N ARG A 90 -15.54 -4.35 3.21
CA ARG A 90 -14.53 -4.85 2.28
C ARG A 90 -14.08 -3.73 1.33
N THR A 91 -12.82 -3.72 1.00
CA THR A 91 -12.29 -2.90 -0.10
C THR A 91 -12.22 -3.77 -1.34
N VAL A 92 -12.82 -3.32 -2.42
CA VAL A 92 -12.89 -4.02 -3.70
C VAL A 92 -12.19 -3.21 -4.77
N ALA A 93 -11.40 -3.86 -5.61
CA ALA A 93 -10.78 -3.22 -6.75
C ALA A 93 -11.78 -3.07 -7.90
N VAL A 94 -11.87 -1.87 -8.46
CA VAL A 94 -12.70 -1.54 -9.63
C VAL A 94 -11.77 -1.30 -10.81
N PHE A 95 -11.86 -2.18 -11.79
CA PHE A 95 -11.03 -2.14 -13.00
C PHE A 95 -11.79 -1.40 -14.11
N PRO A 96 -11.21 -0.36 -14.72
CA PRO A 96 -11.81 0.28 -15.87
C PRO A 96 -11.82 -0.69 -17.07
N PRO A 97 -12.74 -0.49 -18.06
CA PRO A 97 -12.92 -1.42 -19.16
C PRO A 97 -11.64 -1.81 -19.91
N PRO A 98 -10.68 -0.90 -20.18
CA PRO A 98 -9.44 -1.28 -20.85
C PRO A 98 -8.57 -2.27 -20.05
N VAL A 99 -8.61 -2.21 -18.71
CA VAL A 99 -7.89 -3.14 -17.84
C VAL A 99 -8.69 -4.44 -17.69
N ALA A 100 -10.00 -4.34 -17.46
CA ALA A 100 -10.87 -5.50 -17.32
C ALA A 100 -10.83 -6.41 -18.55
N SER A 101 -10.74 -5.86 -19.75
CA SER A 101 -10.66 -6.61 -21.01
C SER A 101 -9.35 -7.40 -21.17
N LEU A 102 -8.32 -7.10 -20.40
CA LEU A 102 -7.07 -7.89 -20.40
C LEU A 102 -7.23 -9.23 -19.67
N SER A 103 -8.27 -9.36 -18.84
CA SER A 103 -8.48 -10.60 -18.07
C SER A 103 -8.74 -11.78 -18.98
N GLY A 104 -7.99 -12.87 -18.77
CA GLY A 104 -8.06 -14.07 -19.60
C GLY A 104 -7.31 -13.96 -20.93
N THR A 105 -6.70 -12.82 -21.25
CA THR A 105 -5.94 -12.64 -22.49
C THR A 105 -4.45 -12.91 -22.28
N ARG A 106 -3.79 -13.30 -23.38
CA ARG A 106 -2.34 -13.47 -23.41
C ARG A 106 -1.69 -12.11 -23.68
N VAL A 107 -0.87 -11.67 -22.73
CA VAL A 107 -0.22 -10.35 -22.78
C VAL A 107 1.26 -10.45 -22.46
N LYS A 108 2.02 -9.38 -22.82
CA LYS A 108 3.37 -9.17 -22.36
C LYS A 108 3.36 -8.11 -21.26
N VAL A 109 4.14 -8.33 -20.21
CA VAL A 109 4.37 -7.39 -19.10
C VAL A 109 5.86 -7.25 -18.87
N GLN A 110 6.30 -6.08 -18.44
CA GLN A 110 7.69 -5.79 -18.11
C GLN A 110 7.81 -5.43 -16.63
N GLY A 111 8.89 -5.80 -15.97
CA GLY A 111 9.14 -5.40 -14.58
C GLY A 111 10.37 -6.04 -13.98
N PHE A 112 10.56 -5.80 -12.70
CA PHE A 112 11.67 -6.33 -11.91
C PHE A 112 11.20 -7.52 -11.07
N MET A 113 11.98 -8.61 -11.10
CA MET A 113 11.66 -9.81 -10.33
C MET A 113 11.86 -9.57 -8.83
N MET A 114 10.86 -9.96 -8.04
CA MET A 114 10.94 -10.08 -6.60
C MET A 114 10.74 -11.55 -6.22
N PRO A 115 11.82 -12.30 -5.96
CA PRO A 115 11.74 -13.70 -5.59
C PRO A 115 10.97 -13.90 -4.28
N LEU A 116 10.13 -14.92 -4.22
CA LEU A 116 9.41 -15.31 -3.00
C LEU A 116 10.09 -16.48 -2.27
N GLN A 117 11.05 -17.13 -2.92
CA GLN A 117 11.77 -18.29 -2.39
C GLN A 117 13.25 -18.20 -2.77
N PRO A 118 14.16 -18.83 -2.02
CA PRO A 118 15.55 -18.97 -2.43
C PRO A 118 15.67 -19.89 -3.66
N GLY A 119 16.69 -19.65 -4.48
CA GLY A 119 17.00 -20.47 -5.66
C GLY A 119 17.33 -19.63 -6.88
N GLU A 120 18.06 -20.22 -7.83
CA GLU A 120 18.49 -19.54 -9.05
C GLU A 120 17.38 -19.30 -10.07
N ARG A 121 16.32 -20.11 -9.99
CA ARG A 121 15.15 -20.02 -10.88
C ARG A 121 13.87 -19.99 -10.04
N GLN A 122 12.94 -19.18 -10.49
CA GLN A 122 11.66 -19.00 -9.82
C GLN A 122 10.51 -19.42 -10.74
N THR A 123 9.60 -20.20 -10.20
CA THR A 123 8.32 -20.52 -10.85
C THR A 123 7.16 -19.70 -10.28
N HIS A 124 7.38 -19.10 -9.10
CA HIS A 124 6.41 -18.24 -8.42
C HIS A 124 7.16 -17.06 -7.79
N PHE A 125 6.82 -15.85 -8.21
CA PHE A 125 7.45 -14.61 -7.74
C PHE A 125 6.52 -13.42 -8.00
N LEU A 126 6.89 -12.25 -7.48
CA LEU A 126 6.23 -11.01 -7.83
C LEU A 126 7.04 -10.27 -8.89
N LEU A 127 6.34 -9.60 -9.79
CA LEU A 127 6.91 -8.67 -10.77
C LEU A 127 6.53 -7.25 -10.35
N SER A 128 7.51 -6.41 -10.14
CA SER A 128 7.33 -5.03 -9.69
C SER A 128 7.58 -4.04 -10.81
N ALA A 129 6.82 -2.95 -10.83
CA ALA A 129 7.02 -1.81 -11.72
C ALA A 129 8.33 -1.04 -11.46
N VAL A 130 8.88 -1.15 -10.26
CA VAL A 130 10.10 -0.46 -9.82
C VAL A 130 11.10 -1.46 -9.26
N PRO A 131 12.42 -1.15 -9.33
CA PRO A 131 13.44 -2.02 -8.77
C PRO A 131 13.26 -2.24 -7.27
N THR A 132 13.53 -3.46 -6.81
CA THR A 132 13.54 -3.81 -5.40
C THR A 132 14.87 -3.42 -4.77
N THR A 133 14.91 -2.29 -4.07
CA THR A 133 16.12 -1.80 -3.39
C THR A 133 16.24 -2.26 -1.94
N CYS A 134 15.15 -2.75 -1.40
CA CYS A 134 15.04 -3.23 -0.02
C CYS A 134 14.32 -4.58 -0.03
N GLY A 135 14.95 -5.62 0.47
CA GLY A 135 14.37 -6.97 0.53
C GLY A 135 13.12 -7.09 1.42
N PHE A 136 12.81 -6.04 2.21
CA PHE A 136 11.68 -6.00 3.13
C PHE A 136 10.62 -4.95 2.78
N CYS A 137 10.85 -4.17 1.71
CA CYS A 137 9.95 -3.11 1.30
C CYS A 137 9.20 -3.52 0.03
N LEU A 138 7.88 -3.37 0.01
CA LEU A 138 7.15 -3.42 -1.25
C LEU A 138 7.49 -2.15 -2.04
N PRO A 139 8.12 -2.28 -3.22
CA PRO A 139 8.61 -1.13 -3.99
C PRO A 139 7.49 -0.32 -4.64
N ALA A 140 6.28 -0.89 -4.74
CA ALA A 140 5.10 -0.28 -5.34
C ALA A 140 3.85 -0.67 -4.55
N GLY A 141 2.75 0.06 -4.75
CA GLY A 141 1.43 -0.35 -4.30
C GLY A 141 0.94 -1.60 -5.05
N PRO A 142 -0.23 -2.17 -4.64
CA PRO A 142 -0.78 -3.37 -5.27
C PRO A 142 -0.94 -3.26 -6.79
N GLU A 143 -1.20 -2.06 -7.29
CA GLU A 143 -1.34 -1.71 -8.71
C GLU A 143 -0.03 -1.75 -9.50
N GLY A 144 1.10 -1.67 -8.81
CA GLY A 144 2.45 -1.79 -9.37
C GLY A 144 3.06 -3.18 -9.20
N ILE A 145 2.27 -4.19 -8.86
CA ILE A 145 2.72 -5.56 -8.61
C ILE A 145 1.84 -6.55 -9.36
N ILE A 146 2.48 -7.54 -10.01
CA ILE A 146 1.82 -8.68 -10.64
C ILE A 146 2.37 -9.96 -10.03
N GLU A 147 1.50 -10.85 -9.56
CA GLU A 147 1.90 -12.21 -9.20
C GLU A 147 2.19 -13.02 -10.46
N ILE A 148 3.36 -13.62 -10.51
CA ILE A 148 3.81 -14.42 -11.65
C ILE A 148 3.85 -15.90 -11.30
N ARG A 149 3.21 -16.72 -12.13
CA ARG A 149 3.29 -18.16 -12.10
C ARG A 149 3.76 -18.65 -13.46
N THR A 150 4.98 -19.18 -13.50
CA THR A 150 5.61 -19.62 -14.75
C THR A 150 5.43 -21.12 -14.98
N ARG A 151 5.65 -21.52 -16.22
CA ARG A 151 5.89 -22.94 -16.54
C ARG A 151 7.29 -23.36 -16.09
N PRO A 152 7.51 -24.64 -15.77
CA PRO A 152 8.86 -25.17 -15.59
C PRO A 152 9.73 -24.93 -16.84
N PRO A 153 11.02 -24.69 -16.68
CA PRO A 153 11.82 -24.71 -15.45
C PRO A 153 11.85 -23.36 -14.69
N GLY A 154 10.91 -22.45 -14.97
CA GLY A 154 10.87 -21.14 -14.36
C GLY A 154 11.82 -20.12 -15.01
N VAL A 155 11.89 -18.91 -14.43
CA VAL A 155 12.71 -17.81 -14.90
C VAL A 155 13.94 -17.67 -14.01
N LYS A 156 15.12 -17.42 -14.60
CA LYS A 156 16.36 -17.17 -13.86
C LYS A 156 16.23 -15.86 -13.08
N VAL A 157 16.68 -15.88 -11.84
CA VAL A 157 16.71 -14.66 -10.99
C VAL A 157 17.70 -13.66 -11.57
N GLY A 158 17.29 -12.40 -11.62
CA GLY A 158 18.10 -11.27 -12.09
C GLY A 158 17.63 -9.97 -11.50
N PHE A 159 18.45 -8.94 -11.59
CA PHE A 159 18.15 -7.58 -11.10
C PHE A 159 17.66 -6.66 -12.22
N ASP A 160 17.86 -7.05 -13.47
CA ASP A 160 17.40 -6.28 -14.62
C ASP A 160 15.90 -6.46 -14.85
N ALA A 161 15.30 -5.44 -15.46
CA ALA A 161 13.92 -5.55 -15.91
C ALA A 161 13.80 -6.67 -16.96
N LEU A 162 12.80 -7.51 -16.80
CA LEU A 162 12.52 -8.61 -17.72
C LEU A 162 11.12 -8.46 -18.33
N VAL A 163 10.94 -9.01 -19.53
CA VAL A 163 9.64 -9.08 -20.20
C VAL A 163 9.12 -10.50 -20.12
N LEU A 164 7.90 -10.64 -19.63
CA LEU A 164 7.20 -11.92 -19.51
C LEU A 164 5.95 -11.92 -20.38
N GLU A 165 5.65 -13.06 -20.96
CA GLU A 165 4.42 -13.31 -21.69
C GLU A 165 3.62 -14.41 -21.02
N GLY A 166 2.32 -14.18 -20.81
CA GLY A 166 1.44 -15.12 -20.13
C GLY A 166 -0.02 -14.70 -20.18
N THR A 167 -0.90 -15.45 -19.53
CA THR A 167 -2.32 -15.13 -19.41
C THR A 167 -2.55 -14.27 -18.18
N LEU A 168 -3.03 -13.04 -18.38
CA LEU A 168 -3.31 -12.08 -17.30
C LEU A 168 -4.71 -12.34 -16.72
N SER A 169 -4.82 -12.27 -15.41
CA SER A 169 -6.09 -12.24 -14.68
C SER A 169 -6.15 -10.98 -13.82
N VAL A 170 -7.27 -10.28 -13.86
CA VAL A 170 -7.57 -9.22 -12.89
C VAL A 170 -8.30 -9.82 -11.69
N LEU A 171 -7.98 -9.36 -10.50
CA LEU A 171 -8.42 -9.93 -9.23
C LEU A 171 -9.20 -8.89 -8.44
N PRO A 172 -10.54 -8.79 -8.61
CA PRO A 172 -11.36 -7.82 -7.89
C PRO A 172 -11.34 -8.04 -6.37
N THR A 173 -11.18 -9.29 -5.98
CA THR A 173 -11.06 -9.71 -4.58
C THR A 173 -10.02 -10.82 -4.49
N ASP A 174 -8.91 -10.53 -3.83
CA ASP A 174 -7.85 -11.51 -3.57
C ASP A 174 -7.50 -11.49 -2.08
N PRO A 175 -7.34 -12.64 -1.41
CA PRO A 175 -7.05 -12.69 0.03
C PRO A 175 -5.75 -12.00 0.43
N MET A 176 -4.78 -11.94 -0.49
CA MET A 176 -3.48 -11.29 -0.30
C MET A 176 -3.47 -9.82 -0.76
N GLY A 177 -4.61 -9.31 -1.27
CA GLY A 177 -4.72 -7.95 -1.78
C GLY A 177 -4.04 -7.73 -3.12
N LEU A 178 -3.75 -8.79 -3.88
CA LEU A 178 -3.18 -8.70 -5.21
C LEU A 178 -4.26 -8.28 -6.22
N LEU A 179 -3.89 -7.47 -7.18
CA LEU A 179 -4.80 -7.00 -8.24
C LEU A 179 -4.61 -7.76 -9.56
N TYR A 180 -3.44 -8.31 -9.77
CA TYR A 180 -3.05 -8.94 -11.05
C TYR A 180 -2.30 -10.24 -10.82
N ARG A 181 -2.58 -11.21 -11.69
CA ARG A 181 -1.84 -12.48 -11.77
C ARG A 181 -1.57 -12.83 -13.22
N LEU A 182 -0.34 -13.19 -13.53
CA LEU A 182 0.06 -13.71 -14.83
C LEU A 182 0.39 -15.20 -14.68
N THR A 183 -0.40 -16.05 -15.35
CA THR A 183 -0.21 -17.51 -15.35
C THR A 183 0.38 -17.99 -16.65
N ASP A 184 0.91 -19.22 -16.66
CA ASP A 184 1.61 -19.79 -17.81
C ASP A 184 2.70 -18.89 -18.37
N ALA A 185 3.32 -18.11 -17.47
CA ALA A 185 4.29 -17.09 -17.85
C ALA A 185 5.60 -17.71 -18.32
N GLN A 186 6.21 -17.06 -19.29
CA GLN A 186 7.55 -17.38 -19.80
C GLN A 186 8.28 -16.10 -20.16
N ALA A 187 9.62 -16.13 -20.18
CA ALA A 187 10.39 -14.98 -20.67
C ALA A 187 10.03 -14.74 -22.15
N ALA A 188 9.66 -13.51 -22.49
CA ALA A 188 9.43 -13.11 -23.86
C ALA A 188 10.78 -13.05 -24.60
N ARG A 189 10.78 -13.48 -25.85
CA ARG A 189 11.94 -13.39 -26.75
C ARG A 189 11.92 -12.10 -27.51
#